data_733f1b604c36c83adc4dec82f8800b2b
#
_entry.id   733f1b604c36c83adc4dec82f8800b2b
#
_cell.length_a   1.000
_cell.length_b   1.000
_cell.length_c   1.000
_cell.angle_alpha   90.00
_cell.angle_beta   90.00
_cell.angle_gamma   90.00
#
_symmetry.space_group_name_H-M   'P 1'
#
loop_
_entity.id
_entity.type
_entity.pdbx_description
1 polymer ?
#
loop_
_entity_poly.entity_id
_entity_poly.type
_entity_poly.pdbx_seq_one_letter_code
_entity_poly.pdbx_strand_id
1 'polypeptide(L)'
;GDVYKRQREHNMAAAGREAGCGFSKSFVESFLCSDGLPISLSNKYLGDETMRKETANRDPRLKQLILTNDFPTNVTDDLKDSTFVVNEDEFITQHCFTGYRPIKGFNPIYSQALYMKSSFDGIAYRYAETLLINAEAKAELNTITNADLDRTVNQLRDRVGMPHLTVM
;
A
#
# COMPACT_ATOMS: atom_id res chain seq x y z
N GLY A 1 -4.32 16.41 23.10
CA GLY A 1 -4.70 15.35 22.15
C GLY A 1 -3.94 15.45 20.83
N ASP A 2 -3.79 16.64 20.28
CA ASP A 2 -3.23 16.86 18.94
C ASP A 2 -1.71 16.64 18.85
N VAL A 3 -0.98 16.96 19.91
CA VAL A 3 0.49 16.76 19.97
C VAL A 3 0.85 15.28 19.87
N TYR A 4 0.06 14.42 20.52
CA TYR A 4 0.32 12.98 20.51
C TYR A 4 0.01 12.34 19.15
N LYS A 5 -1.03 12.81 18.48
CA LYS A 5 -1.37 12.35 17.12
C LYS A 5 -0.29 12.74 16.10
N ARG A 6 0.16 13.99 16.13
CA ARG A 6 1.23 14.49 15.24
C ARG A 6 2.57 13.79 15.49
N GLN A 7 2.89 13.50 16.74
CA GLN A 7 4.08 12.75 17.11
C GLN A 7 4.01 11.30 16.62
N ARG A 8 2.81 10.69 16.60
CA ARG A 8 2.58 9.36 16.06
C ARG A 8 2.71 9.33 14.54
N GLU A 9 2.26 10.36 13.86
CA GLU A 9 2.38 10.51 12.41
C GLU A 9 3.83 10.71 11.97
N HIS A 10 4.56 11.58 12.66
CA HIS A 10 6.00 11.72 12.46
C HIS A 10 6.72 10.40 12.75
N ASN A 11 6.36 9.70 13.81
CA ASN A 11 6.93 8.39 14.13
C ASN A 11 6.55 7.32 13.09
N MET A 12 5.41 7.41 12.41
CA MET A 12 5.09 6.51 11.30
C MET A 12 5.95 6.80 10.07
N ALA A 13 6.22 8.06 9.76
CA ALA A 13 7.16 8.44 8.72
C ALA A 13 8.62 8.13 9.13
N ALA A 14 8.96 8.34 10.40
CA ALA A 14 10.28 8.05 10.98
C ALA A 14 10.47 6.56 11.31
N ALA A 15 9.44 5.83 11.70
CA ALA A 15 9.51 4.39 11.99
C ALA A 15 10.00 3.59 10.78
N GLY A 16 9.63 4.02 9.57
CA GLY A 16 10.23 3.48 8.35
C GLY A 16 11.73 3.81 8.19
N ARG A 17 12.29 4.71 9.01
CA ARG A 17 13.70 5.12 8.95
C ARG A 17 14.55 4.55 10.10
N GLU A 18 13.99 4.42 11.29
CA GLU A 18 14.78 4.18 12.50
C GLU A 18 14.61 2.78 13.09
N ALA A 19 13.48 2.12 12.83
CA ALA A 19 13.13 0.90 13.54
C ALA A 19 13.35 -0.41 12.77
N GLY A 20 13.92 -0.37 11.57
CA GLY A 20 14.09 -1.57 10.74
C GLY A 20 12.75 -2.20 10.32
N CYS A 21 11.66 -1.44 10.35
CA CYS A 21 10.33 -1.91 10.02
C CYS A 21 10.19 -2.21 8.53
N GLY A 22 9.55 -3.32 8.19
CA GLY A 22 9.21 -3.70 6.83
C GLY A 22 8.04 -4.66 6.81
N PHE A 23 7.33 -4.70 5.69
CA PHE A 23 6.35 -5.76 5.49
C PHE A 23 7.07 -7.11 5.32
N SER A 24 6.42 -8.19 5.73
CA SER A 24 6.91 -9.54 5.46
C SER A 24 6.78 -9.87 3.98
N LYS A 25 7.63 -10.78 3.48
CA LYS A 25 7.52 -11.28 2.11
C LYS A 25 6.16 -11.92 1.87
N SER A 26 5.64 -12.72 2.80
CA SER A 26 4.33 -13.36 2.69
C SER A 26 3.18 -12.34 2.57
N PHE A 27 3.28 -11.18 3.24
CA PHE A 27 2.30 -10.12 3.06
C PHE A 27 2.36 -9.54 1.64
N VAL A 28 3.54 -9.28 1.10
CA VAL A 28 3.71 -8.78 -0.27
C VAL A 28 3.23 -9.81 -1.30
N GLU A 29 3.55 -11.07 -1.10
CA GLU A 29 3.11 -12.18 -1.96
C GLU A 29 1.58 -12.38 -1.95
N SER A 30 0.89 -11.97 -0.88
CA SER A 30 -0.58 -12.06 -0.79
C SER A 30 -1.33 -11.13 -1.75
N PHE A 31 -0.66 -10.11 -2.28
CA PHE A 31 -1.26 -9.26 -3.30
C PHE A 31 -1.42 -10.04 -4.61
N LEU A 32 -2.55 -9.85 -5.28
CA LEU A 32 -2.85 -10.50 -6.55
C LEU A 32 -2.05 -9.87 -7.70
N CYS A 33 -1.94 -10.57 -8.79
CA CYS A 33 -1.53 -9.99 -10.06
C CYS A 33 -2.66 -9.19 -10.70
N SER A 34 -2.35 -8.37 -11.69
CA SER A 34 -3.30 -7.48 -12.38
C SER A 34 -4.44 -8.22 -13.12
N ASP A 35 -4.31 -9.52 -13.31
CA ASP A 35 -5.36 -10.41 -13.83
C ASP A 35 -6.28 -10.95 -12.72
N GLY A 36 -6.06 -10.58 -11.47
CA GLY A 36 -6.84 -11.03 -10.31
C GLY A 36 -6.45 -12.37 -9.75
N LEU A 37 -5.38 -13.01 -10.26
CA LEU A 37 -4.88 -14.30 -9.80
C LEU A 37 -3.75 -14.15 -8.77
N PRO A 38 -3.58 -15.11 -7.85
CA PRO A 38 -2.40 -15.22 -7.00
C PRO A 38 -1.12 -15.38 -7.84
N ILE A 39 0.03 -15.00 -7.28
CA ILE A 39 1.34 -15.12 -7.95
C ILE A 39 1.66 -16.54 -8.41
N SER A 40 1.18 -17.55 -7.68
CA SER A 40 1.39 -18.96 -8.03
C SER A 40 0.61 -19.45 -9.25
N LEU A 41 -0.44 -18.72 -9.67
CA LEU A 41 -1.33 -19.08 -10.75
C LEU A 41 -1.27 -18.13 -11.94
N SER A 42 -0.71 -16.92 -11.74
CA SER A 42 -0.65 -15.89 -12.77
C SER A 42 0.63 -16.01 -13.60
N ASN A 43 0.48 -16.01 -14.91
CA ASN A 43 1.61 -15.91 -15.84
C ASN A 43 2.14 -14.46 -16.00
N LYS A 44 1.51 -13.50 -15.34
CA LYS A 44 1.95 -12.09 -15.34
C LYS A 44 2.99 -11.78 -14.27
N TYR A 45 3.17 -12.68 -13.30
CA TYR A 45 4.20 -12.50 -12.27
C TYR A 45 5.59 -12.64 -12.86
N LEU A 46 6.44 -11.65 -12.64
CA LEU A 46 7.79 -11.60 -13.22
C LEU A 46 8.89 -12.07 -12.28
N GLY A 47 8.53 -12.56 -11.09
CA GLY A 47 9.50 -12.97 -10.06
C GLY A 47 9.81 -11.86 -9.06
N ASP A 48 10.66 -12.18 -8.09
CA ASP A 48 11.01 -11.34 -6.94
C ASP A 48 12.53 -11.02 -6.87
N GLU A 49 13.24 -11.17 -7.99
CA GLU A 49 14.70 -10.92 -8.01
C GLU A 49 15.01 -9.42 -7.86
N THR A 50 14.11 -8.56 -8.30
CA THR A 50 14.23 -7.10 -8.19
C THR A 50 12.92 -6.47 -7.74
N MET A 51 12.98 -5.31 -7.10
CA MET A 51 11.79 -4.55 -6.70
C MET A 51 10.89 -4.24 -7.92
N ARG A 52 11.48 -3.95 -9.06
CA ARG A 52 10.76 -3.69 -10.31
C ARG A 52 9.95 -4.90 -10.77
N LYS A 53 10.55 -6.10 -10.78
CA LYS A 53 9.86 -7.34 -11.16
C LYS A 53 8.79 -7.72 -10.16
N GLU A 54 9.11 -7.66 -8.85
CA GLU A 54 8.17 -7.97 -7.77
C GLU A 54 6.91 -7.11 -7.81
N THR A 55 7.03 -5.83 -8.19
CA THR A 55 5.89 -4.90 -8.21
C THR A 55 5.23 -4.74 -9.57
N ALA A 56 5.82 -5.29 -10.62
CA ALA A 56 5.26 -5.24 -11.98
C ALA A 56 4.03 -6.16 -12.09
N ASN A 57 3.03 -5.70 -12.84
CA ASN A 57 1.79 -6.46 -13.11
C ASN A 57 1.06 -6.95 -11.86
N ARG A 58 1.24 -6.28 -10.72
CA ARG A 58 0.57 -6.59 -9.45
C ARG A 58 -0.59 -5.63 -9.20
N ASP A 59 -1.38 -5.96 -8.23
CA ASP A 59 -2.40 -5.06 -7.69
C ASP A 59 -1.79 -3.68 -7.39
N PRO A 60 -2.34 -2.58 -7.94
CA PRO A 60 -1.77 -1.24 -7.76
C PRO A 60 -1.65 -0.79 -6.30
N ARG A 61 -2.42 -1.40 -5.39
CA ARG A 61 -2.35 -1.10 -3.95
C ARG A 61 -1.01 -1.52 -3.34
N LEU A 62 -0.30 -2.48 -3.94
CA LEU A 62 1.04 -2.85 -3.48
C LEU A 62 1.99 -1.66 -3.54
N LYS A 63 2.05 -0.96 -4.69
CA LYS A 63 2.88 0.25 -4.87
C LYS A 63 2.41 1.44 -4.01
N GLN A 64 1.18 1.42 -3.52
CA GLN A 64 0.67 2.45 -2.59
C GLN A 64 1.07 2.18 -1.13
N LEU A 65 1.57 1.00 -0.82
CA LEU A 65 1.93 0.60 0.53
C LEU A 65 3.43 0.50 0.77
N ILE A 66 4.19 0.15 -0.25
CA ILE A 66 5.65 -0.02 -0.17
C ILE A 66 6.37 1.05 -0.98
N LEU A 67 7.54 1.44 -0.49
CA LEU A 67 8.41 2.39 -1.19
C LEU A 67 8.98 1.73 -2.44
N THR A 68 8.68 2.31 -3.58
CA THR A 68 9.22 1.93 -4.88
C THR A 68 9.94 3.13 -5.50
N ASN A 69 10.63 2.91 -6.60
CA ASN A 69 11.34 3.96 -7.33
C ASN A 69 10.44 5.04 -7.91
N ASP A 70 9.17 4.68 -8.14
CA ASP A 70 8.16 5.61 -8.68
C ASP A 70 7.65 6.58 -7.61
N PHE A 71 7.99 6.33 -6.32
CA PHE A 71 7.51 7.16 -5.23
C PHE A 71 8.53 8.22 -4.86
N PRO A 72 8.19 9.52 -4.90
CA PRO A 72 9.11 10.58 -4.51
C PRO A 72 9.38 10.52 -3.00
N THR A 73 10.65 10.52 -2.62
CA THR A 73 11.08 10.49 -1.22
C THR A 73 11.21 11.88 -0.61
N ASN A 74 11.36 12.89 -1.44
CA ASN A 74 11.40 14.29 -1.04
C ASN A 74 10.86 15.15 -2.16
N VAL A 75 9.94 16.06 -1.84
CA VAL A 75 9.35 17.02 -2.78
C VAL A 75 9.48 18.40 -2.17
N THR A 76 9.93 19.38 -2.95
CA THR A 76 9.99 20.77 -2.50
C THR A 76 8.60 21.35 -2.25
N ASP A 77 8.50 22.34 -1.37
CA ASP A 77 7.21 22.92 -0.97
C ASP A 77 6.45 23.59 -2.14
N ASP A 78 7.16 24.00 -3.18
CA ASP A 78 6.58 24.54 -4.41
C ASP A 78 6.20 23.44 -5.44
N LEU A 79 6.40 22.17 -5.09
CA LEU A 79 6.10 20.97 -5.89
C LEU A 79 6.83 20.88 -7.23
N LYS A 80 7.93 21.64 -7.43
CA LYS A 80 8.67 21.65 -8.69
C LYS A 80 9.75 20.59 -8.77
N ASP A 81 10.42 20.33 -7.64
CA ASP A 81 11.53 19.39 -7.58
C ASP A 81 11.20 18.22 -6.69
N SER A 82 11.62 17.04 -7.09
CA SER A 82 11.47 15.81 -6.32
C SER A 82 12.70 14.92 -6.42
N THR A 83 13.01 14.22 -5.35
CA THR A 83 14.02 13.17 -5.33
C THR A 83 13.37 11.81 -5.19
N PHE A 84 13.94 10.84 -5.87
CA PHE A 84 13.48 9.45 -5.88
C PHE A 84 14.56 8.54 -5.31
N VAL A 85 14.19 7.30 -5.01
CA VAL A 85 15.18 6.27 -4.74
C VAL A 85 15.95 5.96 -6.01
N VAL A 86 17.27 6.00 -5.93
CA VAL A 86 18.15 6.08 -7.11
C VAL A 86 18.27 4.77 -7.88
N ASN A 87 18.05 3.62 -7.24
CA ASN A 87 18.24 2.32 -7.89
C ASN A 87 16.93 1.55 -8.05
N GLU A 88 16.51 1.39 -9.30
CA GLU A 88 15.22 0.78 -9.66
C GLU A 88 15.17 -0.74 -9.42
N ASP A 89 16.30 -1.39 -9.33
CA ASP A 89 16.39 -2.85 -9.25
C ASP A 89 16.66 -3.34 -7.82
N GLU A 90 17.06 -2.47 -6.91
CA GLU A 90 17.40 -2.84 -5.55
C GLU A 90 16.22 -2.74 -4.58
N PHE A 91 16.11 -3.71 -3.69
CA PHE A 91 15.27 -3.62 -2.52
C PHE A 91 15.84 -2.59 -1.54
N ILE A 92 14.97 -1.79 -0.95
CA ILE A 92 15.37 -0.69 -0.06
C ILE A 92 15.65 -1.26 1.34
N THR A 93 16.88 -1.70 1.56
CA THR A 93 17.30 -2.31 2.84
C THR A 93 17.71 -1.29 3.90
N GLN A 94 17.97 -0.04 3.51
CA GLN A 94 18.30 1.00 4.46
C GLN A 94 17.13 1.26 5.42
N HIS A 95 17.32 1.01 6.70
CA HIS A 95 16.30 1.06 7.75
C HIS A 95 15.09 0.13 7.53
N CYS A 96 15.19 -0.86 6.64
CA CYS A 96 14.15 -1.85 6.35
C CYS A 96 14.79 -3.18 5.96
N PHE A 97 14.90 -4.12 6.89
CA PHE A 97 15.60 -5.39 6.65
C PHE A 97 14.92 -6.32 5.64
N THR A 98 13.62 -6.15 5.44
CA THR A 98 12.87 -6.97 4.48
C THR A 98 12.92 -6.44 3.05
N GLY A 99 13.39 -5.22 2.84
CA GLY A 99 13.34 -4.52 1.56
C GLY A 99 11.97 -3.91 1.19
N TYR A 100 10.90 -4.28 1.90
CA TYR A 100 9.53 -3.80 1.65
C TYR A 100 9.15 -2.69 2.63
N ARG A 101 9.71 -1.52 2.41
CA ARG A 101 9.56 -0.37 3.31
C ARG A 101 8.15 0.23 3.22
N PRO A 102 7.41 0.36 4.36
CA PRO A 102 6.10 0.99 4.37
C PRO A 102 6.16 2.49 4.04
N ILE A 103 5.20 2.96 3.22
CA ILE A 103 5.01 4.39 2.93
C ILE A 103 3.64 4.92 3.35
N LYS A 104 2.77 4.07 3.90
CA LYS A 104 1.44 4.49 4.33
C LYS A 104 1.53 5.60 5.38
N GLY A 105 0.92 6.74 5.09
CA GLY A 105 0.98 7.92 5.95
C GLY A 105 2.27 8.76 5.79
N PHE A 106 3.15 8.40 4.87
CA PHE A 106 4.31 9.22 4.54
C PHE A 106 3.92 10.36 3.60
N ASN A 107 4.29 11.59 3.98
CA ASN A 107 4.15 12.75 3.11
C ASN A 107 5.54 13.16 2.59
N PRO A 108 5.78 13.13 1.26
CA PRO A 108 7.07 13.46 0.69
C PRO A 108 7.39 14.96 0.71
N ILE A 109 6.43 15.84 0.96
CA ILE A 109 6.66 17.30 0.97
C ILE A 109 7.58 17.65 2.13
N TYR A 110 8.70 18.32 1.82
CA TYR A 110 9.79 18.57 2.77
C TYR A 110 9.32 19.24 4.05
N SER A 111 8.56 20.33 3.98
CA SER A 111 8.08 21.05 5.17
C SER A 111 7.16 20.19 6.04
N GLN A 112 6.39 19.29 5.43
CA GLN A 112 5.48 18.37 6.12
C GLN A 112 6.18 17.15 6.70
N ALA A 113 7.32 16.76 6.15
CA ALA A 113 8.14 15.64 6.62
C ALA A 113 9.00 15.99 7.84
N LEU A 114 9.11 17.28 8.20
CA LEU A 114 9.86 17.72 9.37
C LEU A 114 9.16 17.35 10.68
N TYR A 115 9.96 17.22 11.74
CA TYR A 115 9.46 16.91 13.07
C TYR A 115 8.37 17.88 13.53
N MET A 116 7.23 17.37 13.94
CA MET A 116 6.04 18.12 14.39
C MET A 116 5.45 19.11 13.35
N LYS A 117 5.72 18.92 12.07
CA LYS A 117 5.21 19.79 11.01
C LYS A 117 4.11 19.12 10.16
N SER A 118 3.95 17.81 10.27
CA SER A 118 2.91 17.10 9.51
C SER A 118 1.51 17.57 9.89
N SER A 119 0.71 17.86 8.87
CA SER A 119 -0.72 18.15 8.98
C SER A 119 -1.60 16.96 8.56
N PHE A 120 -1.00 15.79 8.41
CA PHE A 120 -1.71 14.58 7.98
C PHE A 120 -2.67 14.09 9.07
N ASP A 121 -3.94 13.90 8.70
CA ASP A 121 -4.97 13.40 9.61
C ASP A 121 -4.91 11.87 9.71
N GLY A 122 -4.96 11.37 10.95
CA GLY A 122 -5.08 9.94 11.21
C GLY A 122 -6.48 9.44 10.87
N ILE A 123 -6.60 8.57 9.86
CA ILE A 123 -7.88 7.97 9.47
C ILE A 123 -8.28 6.91 10.52
N ALA A 124 -9.36 7.17 11.28
CA ALA A 124 -9.88 6.23 12.27
C ALA A 124 -10.75 5.15 11.63
N TYR A 125 -11.64 5.53 10.71
CA TYR A 125 -12.56 4.61 10.01
C TYR A 125 -12.58 4.91 8.52
N ARG A 126 -12.80 3.86 7.72
CA ARG A 126 -12.92 3.98 6.27
C ARG A 126 -14.15 3.21 5.79
N TYR A 127 -14.89 3.79 4.85
CA TYR A 127 -16.04 3.14 4.22
C TYR A 127 -15.69 1.77 3.59
N ALA A 128 -14.47 1.63 3.08
CA ALA A 128 -13.95 0.36 2.60
C ALA A 128 -14.03 -0.77 3.64
N GLU A 129 -13.79 -0.47 4.91
CA GLU A 129 -13.90 -1.44 6.01
C GLU A 129 -15.34 -1.93 6.16
N THR A 130 -16.31 -1.01 6.15
CA THR A 130 -17.74 -1.36 6.20
C THR A 130 -18.17 -2.25 5.03
N LEU A 131 -17.68 -1.96 3.82
CA LEU A 131 -17.95 -2.79 2.65
C LEU A 131 -17.39 -4.22 2.80
N LEU A 132 -16.16 -4.34 3.30
CA LEU A 132 -15.52 -5.63 3.52
C LEU A 132 -16.21 -6.43 4.63
N ILE A 133 -16.56 -5.80 5.75
CA ILE A 133 -17.30 -6.46 6.85
C ILE A 133 -18.65 -6.98 6.33
N ASN A 134 -19.36 -6.23 5.52
CA ASN A 134 -20.63 -6.68 4.93
C ASN A 134 -20.43 -7.90 4.02
N ALA A 135 -19.42 -7.88 3.16
CA ALA A 135 -19.12 -8.99 2.27
C ALA A 135 -18.72 -10.25 3.06
N GLU A 136 -17.86 -10.10 4.06
CA GLU A 136 -17.39 -11.18 4.94
C GLU A 136 -18.56 -11.80 5.69
N ALA A 137 -19.40 -11.02 6.34
CA ALA A 137 -20.56 -11.53 7.07
C ALA A 137 -21.52 -12.35 6.18
N LYS A 138 -21.76 -11.90 4.93
CA LYS A 138 -22.58 -12.65 3.97
C LYS A 138 -21.88 -13.92 3.48
N ALA A 139 -20.58 -13.90 3.32
CA ALA A 139 -19.80 -15.08 2.94
C ALA A 139 -19.85 -16.15 4.05
N GLU A 140 -19.65 -15.76 5.31
CA GLU A 140 -19.73 -16.65 6.48
C GLU A 140 -21.13 -17.27 6.64
N LEU A 141 -22.17 -16.52 6.30
CA LEU A 141 -23.56 -17.03 6.29
C LEU A 141 -23.91 -17.85 5.03
N ASN A 142 -22.98 -18.01 4.08
CA ASN A 142 -23.21 -18.65 2.77
C ASN A 142 -24.37 -18.00 1.99
N THR A 143 -24.57 -16.69 2.13
CA THR A 143 -25.64 -15.93 1.46
C THR A 143 -25.13 -14.88 0.47
N ILE A 144 -23.83 -14.81 0.29
CA ILE A 144 -23.21 -13.84 -0.62
C ILE A 144 -23.61 -14.12 -2.07
N THR A 145 -23.93 -13.05 -2.79
CA THR A 145 -24.30 -13.09 -4.21
C THR A 145 -23.35 -12.20 -5.03
N ASN A 146 -23.35 -12.37 -6.36
CA ASN A 146 -22.60 -11.45 -7.25
C ASN A 146 -23.05 -10.00 -7.08
N ALA A 147 -24.35 -9.75 -6.89
CA ALA A 147 -24.86 -8.41 -6.62
C ALA A 147 -24.34 -7.83 -5.28
N ASP A 148 -24.07 -8.68 -4.30
CA ASP A 148 -23.43 -8.25 -3.05
C ASP A 148 -21.95 -7.92 -3.26
N LEU A 149 -21.23 -8.73 -4.03
CA LEU A 149 -19.84 -8.46 -4.41
C LEU A 149 -19.72 -7.14 -5.16
N ASP A 150 -20.63 -6.85 -6.11
CA ASP A 150 -20.64 -5.61 -6.88
C ASP A 150 -20.89 -4.37 -6.01
N ARG A 151 -21.68 -4.51 -4.94
CA ARG A 151 -21.93 -3.42 -3.97
C ARG A 151 -20.86 -3.29 -2.90
N THR A 152 -19.92 -4.21 -2.82
CA THR A 152 -18.91 -4.28 -1.76
C THR A 152 -17.51 -4.41 -2.31
N VAL A 153 -16.99 -5.61 -2.42
CA VAL A 153 -15.60 -5.90 -2.81
C VAL A 153 -15.26 -5.33 -4.19
N ASN A 154 -16.18 -5.45 -5.15
CA ASN A 154 -15.92 -5.00 -6.52
C ASN A 154 -15.80 -3.48 -6.63
N GLN A 155 -16.48 -2.68 -5.80
CA GLN A 155 -16.23 -1.24 -5.73
C GLN A 155 -14.79 -0.89 -5.34
N LEU A 156 -14.18 -1.68 -4.45
CA LEU A 156 -12.79 -1.50 -4.05
C LEU A 156 -11.82 -1.96 -5.14
N ARG A 157 -12.21 -2.98 -5.91
CA ARG A 157 -11.44 -3.49 -7.05
C ARG A 157 -11.50 -2.52 -8.23
N ASP A 158 -12.67 -1.98 -8.55
CA ASP A 158 -12.88 -0.96 -9.59
C ASP A 158 -12.01 0.27 -9.38
N ARG A 159 -11.94 0.76 -8.16
CA ARG A 159 -11.12 1.93 -7.81
C ARG A 159 -9.66 1.79 -8.23
N VAL A 160 -9.15 0.59 -8.29
CA VAL A 160 -7.74 0.29 -8.61
C VAL A 160 -7.58 -0.51 -9.92
N GLY A 161 -8.65 -0.65 -10.71
CA GLY A 161 -8.60 -1.33 -12.00
C GLY A 161 -8.35 -2.84 -11.92
N MET A 162 -8.73 -3.48 -10.80
CA MET A 162 -8.63 -4.93 -10.65
C MET A 162 -9.88 -5.64 -11.17
N PRO A 163 -9.77 -6.83 -11.77
CA PRO A 163 -10.92 -7.61 -12.24
C PRO A 163 -11.92 -7.90 -11.13
N HIS A 164 -13.20 -7.96 -11.46
CA HIS A 164 -14.26 -8.30 -10.51
C HIS A 164 -14.08 -9.70 -9.90
N LEU A 165 -14.45 -9.82 -8.64
CA LEU A 165 -14.65 -11.09 -7.98
C LEU A 165 -16.08 -11.58 -8.25
N THR A 166 -16.23 -12.87 -8.52
CA THR A 166 -17.54 -13.51 -8.74
C THR A 166 -17.70 -14.73 -7.85
N VAL A 167 -18.93 -15.01 -7.44
CA VAL A 167 -19.28 -16.28 -6.75
C VAL A 167 -19.35 -17.35 -7.84
N MET A 168 -18.69 -18.47 -7.61
CA MET A 168 -18.77 -19.67 -8.47
C MET A 168 -20.04 -20.48 -8.14
#